data_0c87fe50b750ea802d391c30528ed385
#
_entry.id   0c87fe50b750ea802d391c30528ed385
#
_cell.length_a   1.000
_cell.length_b   1.000
_cell.length_c   1.000
_cell.angle_alpha   90.00
_cell.angle_beta   90.00
_cell.angle_gamma   90.00
#
_symmetry.space_group_name_H-M   'P 1'
#
loop_
_entity.id
_entity.type
_entity.pdbx_description
1 polymer ?
#
loop_
_entity_poly.entity_id
_entity_poly.type
_entity_poly.pdbx_seq_one_letter_code
_entity_poly.pdbx_strand_id
1 'polypeptide(L)'
;MSVLILNREQVKQVISMKEVIQEVREVYRLKSQGKSVIWPLVNYEFVDEHAAMDIRSGYIKGVQLHGLKMLNNFPENREKGLPPFNGIMMVYDSNTGIPVSVMDASYVTCMRTGAAGALGVDLLARKDARHLFILGAGKQAPFQIAATLLLRPAIDKVYIADPMFPDNAVQFAAHIAQQLSDDFGIDASGVEFLPALDLAAAVGDSDAIITVTPSRKPIIQKAWLKPFYADDRAQCIRVGEMELPIKQGVISADDITGEIGDLIDGKVPGRTSDTQTTIFDATGLYILDLAAAKVAIDRA
;
A
#
# COMPACT_ATOMS: atom_id res chain seq x y z
N MET A 1 -30.46 -15.50 -7.02
CA MET A 1 -29.28 -14.61 -7.07
C MET A 1 -28.28 -15.18 -6.07
N SER A 2 -27.07 -15.52 -6.50
CA SER A 2 -26.00 -16.00 -5.61
C SER A 2 -25.00 -14.86 -5.41
N VAL A 3 -24.63 -14.57 -4.15
CA VAL A 3 -23.59 -13.61 -3.78
C VAL A 3 -22.46 -14.42 -3.19
N LEU A 4 -21.23 -14.19 -3.69
CA LEU A 4 -20.04 -14.82 -3.15
C LEU A 4 -19.70 -14.20 -1.79
N ILE A 5 -19.59 -15.02 -0.74
CA ILE A 5 -19.22 -14.58 0.60
C ILE A 5 -17.88 -15.20 0.96
N LEU A 6 -16.86 -14.38 1.21
CA LEU A 6 -15.51 -14.84 1.57
C LEU A 6 -15.09 -14.25 2.91
N ASN A 7 -14.82 -15.10 3.88
CA ASN A 7 -14.12 -14.69 5.10
C ASN A 7 -12.62 -14.50 4.82
N ARG A 8 -11.88 -14.00 5.81
CA ARG A 8 -10.45 -13.69 5.67
C ARG A 8 -9.62 -14.88 5.20
N GLU A 9 -9.85 -16.07 5.75
CA GLU A 9 -9.08 -17.27 5.41
C GLU A 9 -9.37 -17.73 3.97
N GLN A 10 -10.62 -17.63 3.56
CA GLN A 10 -11.02 -17.93 2.18
C GLN A 10 -10.42 -16.93 1.18
N VAL A 11 -10.44 -15.62 1.52
CA VAL A 11 -9.75 -14.61 0.69
C VAL A 11 -8.26 -14.94 0.58
N LYS A 12 -7.60 -15.28 1.68
CA LYS A 12 -6.18 -15.63 1.71
C LYS A 12 -5.85 -16.83 0.80
N GLN A 13 -6.75 -17.81 0.70
CA GLN A 13 -6.55 -19.01 -0.12
C GLN A 13 -6.64 -18.75 -1.63
N VAL A 14 -7.47 -17.77 -2.04
CA VAL A 14 -7.75 -17.53 -3.46
C VAL A 14 -7.00 -16.34 -4.05
N ILE A 15 -6.45 -15.43 -3.24
CA ILE A 15 -5.80 -14.21 -3.73
C ILE A 15 -4.30 -14.41 -3.90
N SER A 16 -3.74 -13.95 -5.02
CA SER A 16 -2.32 -14.02 -5.32
C SER A 16 -1.69 -12.64 -5.39
N MET A 17 -0.58 -12.40 -4.67
CA MET A 17 0.13 -11.12 -4.72
C MET A 17 0.58 -10.76 -6.14
N LYS A 18 1.05 -11.73 -6.91
CA LYS A 18 1.48 -11.51 -8.30
C LYS A 18 0.35 -10.96 -9.18
N GLU A 19 -0.85 -11.52 -9.05
CA GLU A 19 -2.02 -11.07 -9.81
C GLU A 19 -2.56 -9.74 -9.28
N VAL A 20 -2.56 -9.53 -7.96
CA VAL A 20 -2.95 -8.25 -7.37
C VAL A 20 -2.04 -7.11 -7.87
N ILE A 21 -0.73 -7.34 -8.00
CA ILE A 21 0.19 -6.36 -8.57
C ILE A 21 -0.21 -6.00 -10.01
N GLN A 22 -0.57 -6.99 -10.83
CA GLN A 22 -0.97 -6.78 -12.22
C GLN A 22 -2.29 -5.99 -12.32
N GLU A 23 -3.29 -6.37 -11.53
CA GLU A 23 -4.59 -5.68 -11.51
C GLU A 23 -4.47 -4.26 -10.93
N VAL A 24 -3.67 -4.05 -9.89
CA VAL A 24 -3.41 -2.71 -9.33
C VAL A 24 -2.70 -1.82 -10.34
N ARG A 25 -1.72 -2.33 -11.08
CA ARG A 25 -1.05 -1.61 -12.18
C ARG A 25 -2.06 -1.20 -13.26
N GLU A 26 -2.92 -2.12 -13.66
CA GLU A 26 -3.95 -1.85 -14.67
C GLU A 26 -4.98 -0.82 -14.19
N VAL A 27 -5.40 -0.90 -12.93
CA VAL A 27 -6.34 0.07 -12.36
C VAL A 27 -5.74 1.47 -12.25
N TYR A 28 -4.47 1.61 -11.91
CA TYR A 28 -3.78 2.90 -11.98
C TYR A 28 -3.75 3.45 -13.41
N ARG A 29 -3.49 2.60 -14.41
CA ARG A 29 -3.53 2.97 -15.83
C ARG A 29 -4.94 3.41 -16.25
N LEU A 30 -5.97 2.67 -15.85
CA LEU A 30 -7.38 3.04 -16.12
C LEU A 30 -7.77 4.37 -15.45
N LYS A 31 -7.27 4.62 -14.22
CA LYS A 31 -7.45 5.91 -13.55
C LYS A 31 -6.85 7.06 -14.36
N SER A 32 -5.61 6.94 -14.82
CA SER A 32 -4.94 7.92 -15.67
C SER A 32 -5.68 8.20 -16.97
N GLN A 33 -6.45 7.24 -17.47
CA GLN A 33 -7.30 7.36 -18.65
C GLN A 33 -8.72 7.91 -18.36
N GLY A 34 -9.00 8.31 -17.12
CA GLY A 34 -10.32 8.77 -16.71
C GLY A 34 -11.40 7.68 -16.69
N LYS A 35 -10.99 6.41 -16.59
CA LYS A 35 -11.90 5.25 -16.56
C LYS A 35 -12.23 4.75 -15.15
N SER A 36 -11.99 5.56 -14.13
CA SER A 36 -12.38 5.26 -12.75
C SER A 36 -12.94 6.50 -12.07
N VAL A 37 -13.78 6.29 -11.08
CA VAL A 37 -14.33 7.35 -10.24
C VAL A 37 -14.14 6.94 -8.79
N ILE A 38 -13.50 7.81 -8.02
CA ILE A 38 -13.40 7.70 -6.58
C ILE A 38 -14.51 8.56 -5.99
N TRP A 39 -15.35 7.96 -5.14
CA TRP A 39 -16.41 8.70 -4.48
C TRP A 39 -15.90 9.33 -3.19
N PRO A 40 -16.59 10.37 -2.66
CA PRO A 40 -16.16 11.05 -1.45
C PRO A 40 -15.94 10.09 -0.28
N LEU A 41 -14.82 10.29 0.42
CA LEU A 41 -14.48 9.57 1.64
C LEU A 41 -15.45 9.95 2.75
N VAL A 42 -16.02 8.96 3.43
CA VAL A 42 -16.74 9.14 4.69
C VAL A 42 -15.84 8.62 5.79
N ASN A 43 -15.53 9.45 6.77
CA ASN A 43 -14.81 9.05 7.97
C ASN A 43 -15.53 9.53 9.22
N TYR A 44 -15.37 8.78 10.32
CA TYR A 44 -15.90 9.13 11.62
C TYR A 44 -14.89 8.73 12.69
N GLU A 45 -14.69 9.61 13.66
CA GLU A 45 -13.86 9.36 14.85
C GLU A 45 -14.77 9.10 16.05
N PHE A 46 -14.61 7.97 16.68
CA PHE A 46 -15.19 7.62 17.96
C PHE A 46 -14.24 8.15 19.03
N VAL A 47 -14.50 9.39 19.49
CA VAL A 47 -13.57 10.14 20.33
C VAL A 47 -13.34 9.45 21.67
N ASP A 48 -14.40 8.98 22.31
CA ASP A 48 -14.35 8.34 23.63
C ASP A 48 -13.66 6.97 23.59
N GLU A 49 -13.72 6.28 22.47
CA GLU A 49 -13.11 4.96 22.23
C GLU A 49 -11.72 5.05 21.58
N HIS A 50 -11.19 6.24 21.33
CA HIS A 50 -9.95 6.48 20.59
C HIS A 50 -9.87 5.67 19.29
N ALA A 51 -10.99 5.57 18.58
CA ALA A 51 -11.19 4.72 17.44
C ALA A 51 -11.70 5.51 16.23
N ALA A 52 -11.59 4.91 15.04
CA ALA A 52 -12.06 5.53 13.82
C ALA A 52 -12.63 4.50 12.85
N MET A 53 -13.53 4.95 11.98
CA MET A 53 -13.95 4.19 10.81
C MET A 53 -13.86 5.04 9.54
N ASP A 54 -13.62 4.38 8.40
CA ASP A 54 -13.79 5.00 7.10
C ASP A 54 -14.63 4.13 6.15
N ILE A 55 -15.40 4.80 5.25
CA ILE A 55 -16.05 4.17 4.11
C ILE A 55 -15.39 4.73 2.86
N ARG A 56 -14.78 3.86 2.09
CA ARG A 56 -14.19 4.15 0.79
C ARG A 56 -14.97 3.44 -0.29
N SER A 57 -15.22 4.15 -1.38
CA SER A 57 -16.06 3.64 -2.46
C SER A 57 -15.62 4.20 -3.81
N GLY A 58 -16.06 3.55 -4.89
CA GLY A 58 -15.72 3.97 -6.23
C GLY A 58 -16.15 2.98 -7.31
N TYR A 59 -15.79 3.30 -8.55
CA TYR A 59 -16.18 2.62 -9.76
C TYR A 59 -15.01 2.52 -10.73
N ILE A 60 -14.87 1.38 -11.40
CA ILE A 60 -13.90 1.18 -12.49
C ILE A 60 -14.66 0.75 -13.75
N LYS A 61 -14.70 1.62 -14.73
CA LYS A 61 -15.37 1.37 -16.01
C LYS A 61 -14.75 0.18 -16.77
N GLY A 62 -13.43 0.05 -16.72
CA GLY A 62 -12.71 -0.99 -17.48
C GLY A 62 -12.97 -2.41 -16.99
N VAL A 63 -13.31 -2.59 -15.71
CA VAL A 63 -13.63 -3.91 -15.12
C VAL A 63 -15.10 -4.05 -14.75
N GLN A 64 -15.89 -3.01 -14.99
CA GLN A 64 -17.34 -2.97 -14.76
C GLN A 64 -17.74 -3.33 -13.31
N LEU A 65 -16.92 -2.96 -12.34
CA LEU A 65 -17.18 -3.15 -10.92
C LEU A 65 -17.28 -1.82 -10.20
N HIS A 66 -18.20 -1.74 -9.25
CA HIS A 66 -18.28 -0.68 -8.26
C HIS A 66 -18.53 -1.26 -6.88
N GLY A 67 -18.38 -0.46 -5.86
CA GLY A 67 -18.66 -0.92 -4.52
C GLY A 67 -18.12 -0.02 -3.43
N LEU A 68 -18.07 -0.57 -2.25
CA LEU A 68 -17.56 0.11 -1.06
C LEU A 68 -16.87 -0.87 -0.13
N LYS A 69 -15.97 -0.34 0.69
CA LYS A 69 -15.48 -1.00 1.90
C LYS A 69 -15.67 -0.10 3.11
N MET A 70 -16.00 -0.69 4.23
CA MET A 70 -15.95 -0.05 5.54
C MET A 70 -14.81 -0.67 6.33
N LEU A 71 -13.90 0.17 6.81
CA LEU A 71 -12.79 -0.22 7.67
C LEU A 71 -12.93 0.42 9.03
N ASN A 72 -12.58 -0.33 10.05
CA ASN A 72 -12.60 0.10 11.44
C ASN A 72 -11.21 -0.04 12.04
N ASN A 73 -10.75 0.98 12.75
CA ASN A 73 -9.52 0.98 13.52
C ASN A 73 -9.85 1.25 14.99
N PHE A 74 -9.79 0.22 15.79
CA PHE A 74 -10.06 0.22 17.23
C PHE A 74 -8.82 -0.28 17.97
N PRO A 75 -7.81 0.57 18.25
CA PRO A 75 -6.52 0.16 18.79
C PRO A 75 -6.61 -0.63 20.11
N GLU A 76 -7.55 -0.28 20.97
CA GLU A 76 -7.76 -0.93 22.28
C GLU A 76 -8.30 -2.38 22.17
N ASN A 77 -8.75 -2.81 21.01
CA ASN A 77 -9.11 -4.21 20.78
C ASN A 77 -7.96 -5.18 21.06
N ARG A 78 -6.69 -4.72 20.96
CA ARG A 78 -5.52 -5.53 21.32
C ARG A 78 -5.57 -6.04 22.76
N GLU A 79 -6.00 -5.20 23.69
CA GLU A 79 -6.14 -5.55 25.12
C GLU A 79 -7.26 -6.57 25.34
N LYS A 80 -8.23 -6.63 24.42
CA LYS A 80 -9.37 -7.56 24.45
C LYS A 80 -9.12 -8.83 23.64
N GLY A 81 -7.92 -9.02 23.06
CA GLY A 81 -7.60 -10.12 22.17
C GLY A 81 -8.35 -10.08 20.83
N LEU A 82 -8.91 -8.92 20.45
CA LEU A 82 -9.64 -8.70 19.22
C LEU A 82 -8.78 -7.99 18.17
N PRO A 83 -9.08 -8.15 16.85
CA PRO A 83 -8.38 -7.42 15.81
C PRO A 83 -8.59 -5.91 15.94
N PRO A 84 -7.50 -5.11 16.03
CA PRO A 84 -7.63 -3.66 16.09
C PRO A 84 -8.04 -3.04 14.75
N PHE A 85 -7.82 -3.74 13.65
CA PHE A 85 -8.15 -3.31 12.30
C PHE A 85 -8.94 -4.41 11.59
N ASN A 86 -10.17 -4.11 11.16
CA ASN A 86 -11.08 -5.04 10.52
C ASN A 86 -12.05 -4.28 9.60
N GLY A 87 -12.73 -5.00 8.72
CA GLY A 87 -13.73 -4.42 7.84
C GLY A 87 -14.28 -5.40 6.83
N ILE A 88 -15.30 -4.94 6.14
CA ILE A 88 -15.99 -5.68 5.06
C ILE A 88 -16.01 -4.81 3.81
N MET A 89 -15.89 -5.45 2.65
CA MET A 89 -16.15 -4.82 1.36
C MET A 89 -17.30 -5.52 0.64
N MET A 90 -18.04 -4.73 -0.13
CA MET A 90 -19.12 -5.16 -1.01
C MET A 90 -18.80 -4.75 -2.44
N VAL A 91 -18.95 -5.68 -3.38
CA VAL A 91 -18.69 -5.48 -4.81
C VAL A 91 -19.96 -5.77 -5.59
N TYR A 92 -20.23 -4.90 -6.56
CA TYR A 92 -21.41 -4.95 -7.42
C TYR A 92 -21.00 -4.94 -8.89
N ASP A 93 -21.76 -5.60 -9.74
CA ASP A 93 -21.69 -5.45 -11.19
C ASP A 93 -22.25 -4.08 -11.59
N SER A 94 -21.47 -3.29 -12.32
CA SER A 94 -21.86 -1.91 -12.66
C SER A 94 -22.88 -1.80 -13.80
N ASN A 95 -23.10 -2.89 -14.55
CA ASN A 95 -24.11 -2.90 -15.61
C ASN A 95 -25.51 -3.18 -15.09
N THR A 96 -25.58 -4.00 -14.03
CA THR A 96 -26.86 -4.54 -13.53
C THR A 96 -27.20 -4.06 -12.11
N GLY A 97 -26.22 -3.56 -11.35
CA GLY A 97 -26.37 -3.23 -9.94
C GLY A 97 -26.50 -4.45 -9.03
N ILE A 98 -26.29 -5.67 -9.57
CA ILE A 98 -26.40 -6.90 -8.79
C ILE A 98 -25.18 -7.06 -7.89
N PRO A 99 -25.34 -7.39 -6.57
CA PRO A 99 -24.22 -7.68 -5.71
C PRO A 99 -23.50 -8.96 -6.18
N VAL A 100 -22.18 -8.85 -6.35
CA VAL A 100 -21.28 -9.93 -6.78
C VAL A 100 -20.66 -10.63 -5.57
N SER A 101 -20.15 -9.84 -4.61
CA SER A 101 -19.48 -10.42 -3.45
C SER A 101 -19.54 -9.54 -2.21
N VAL A 102 -19.42 -10.21 -1.05
CA VAL A 102 -19.12 -9.63 0.26
C VAL A 102 -17.91 -10.36 0.81
N MET A 103 -16.83 -9.62 1.18
CA MET A 103 -15.61 -10.28 1.64
C MET A 103 -14.86 -9.47 2.71
N ASP A 104 -13.91 -10.14 3.39
CA ASP A 104 -12.97 -9.46 4.30
C ASP A 104 -12.24 -8.36 3.57
N ALA A 105 -12.33 -7.14 4.11
CA ALA A 105 -11.65 -5.97 3.54
C ALA A 105 -10.22 -5.80 4.07
N SER A 106 -9.89 -6.38 5.21
CA SER A 106 -8.60 -6.12 5.87
C SER A 106 -7.45 -6.81 5.15
N TYR A 107 -7.62 -8.06 4.72
CA TYR A 107 -6.58 -8.78 3.96
C TYR A 107 -6.44 -8.22 2.54
N VAL A 108 -7.57 -7.97 1.85
CA VAL A 108 -7.61 -7.31 0.54
C VAL A 108 -6.86 -5.97 0.59
N THR A 109 -7.11 -5.16 1.63
CA THR A 109 -6.42 -3.86 1.83
C THR A 109 -4.92 -4.04 1.99
N CYS A 110 -4.46 -5.05 2.73
CA CYS A 110 -3.03 -5.31 2.88
C CYS A 110 -2.39 -5.69 1.54
N MET A 111 -3.02 -6.57 0.77
CA MET A 111 -2.55 -7.02 -0.54
C MET A 111 -2.40 -5.86 -1.53
N ARG A 112 -3.47 -5.05 -1.74
CA ARG A 112 -3.42 -3.93 -2.68
C ARG A 112 -2.47 -2.80 -2.23
N THR A 113 -2.28 -2.64 -0.91
CA THR A 113 -1.34 -1.63 -0.38
C THR A 113 0.10 -2.05 -0.61
N GLY A 114 0.42 -3.34 -0.41
CA GLY A 114 1.73 -3.90 -0.77
C GLY A 114 2.02 -3.74 -2.27
N ALA A 115 1.06 -4.09 -3.12
CA ALA A 115 1.17 -3.92 -4.56
C ALA A 115 1.41 -2.46 -4.98
N ALA A 116 0.68 -1.51 -4.39
CA ALA A 116 0.85 -0.08 -4.68
C ALA A 116 2.25 0.44 -4.32
N GLY A 117 2.75 0.12 -3.12
CA GLY A 117 4.09 0.52 -2.69
C GLY A 117 5.19 -0.09 -3.56
N ALA A 118 5.07 -1.37 -3.87
CA ALA A 118 6.02 -2.07 -4.75
C ALA A 118 6.04 -1.50 -6.18
N LEU A 119 4.89 -1.08 -6.72
CA LEU A 119 4.83 -0.38 -8.01
C LEU A 119 5.55 0.97 -7.95
N GLY A 120 5.44 1.70 -6.84
CA GLY A 120 6.21 2.92 -6.62
C GLY A 120 7.72 2.65 -6.67
N VAL A 121 8.19 1.61 -5.98
CA VAL A 121 9.60 1.20 -6.02
C VAL A 121 10.00 0.77 -7.42
N ASP A 122 9.22 -0.06 -8.10
CA ASP A 122 9.54 -0.57 -9.45
C ASP A 122 9.71 0.57 -10.48
N LEU A 123 8.82 1.55 -10.43
CA LEU A 123 8.77 2.64 -11.40
C LEU A 123 9.76 3.79 -11.11
N LEU A 124 10.10 4.00 -9.84
CA LEU A 124 10.80 5.20 -9.39
C LEU A 124 12.19 4.94 -8.79
N ALA A 125 12.49 3.73 -8.30
CA ALA A 125 13.83 3.39 -7.83
C ALA A 125 14.82 3.25 -8.99
N ARG A 126 16.13 3.34 -8.69
CA ARG A 126 17.17 3.01 -9.65
C ARG A 126 17.02 1.56 -10.15
N LYS A 127 17.44 1.30 -11.37
CA LYS A 127 17.32 -0.04 -11.95
C LYS A 127 18.23 -1.07 -11.29
N ASP A 128 19.35 -0.64 -10.76
CA ASP A 128 20.35 -1.44 -10.05
C ASP A 128 20.12 -1.51 -8.52
N ALA A 129 18.99 -0.99 -8.02
CA ALA A 129 18.65 -1.02 -6.60
C ALA A 129 18.63 -2.46 -6.05
N ARG A 130 19.35 -2.66 -4.92
CA ARG A 130 19.54 -3.95 -4.24
C ARG A 130 19.12 -3.94 -2.78
N HIS A 131 19.16 -2.79 -2.13
CA HIS A 131 18.88 -2.65 -0.71
C HIS A 131 17.56 -1.92 -0.47
N LEU A 132 16.67 -2.55 0.30
CA LEU A 132 15.37 -2.02 0.69
C LEU A 132 15.38 -1.69 2.19
N PHE A 133 14.79 -0.56 2.56
CA PHE A 133 14.53 -0.20 3.95
C PHE A 133 13.02 -0.15 4.21
N ILE A 134 12.57 -0.84 5.25
CA ILE A 134 11.17 -0.84 5.71
C ILE A 134 11.11 -0.15 7.08
N LEU A 135 10.40 0.97 7.14
CA LEU A 135 10.12 1.67 8.38
C LEU A 135 8.72 1.32 8.89
N GLY A 136 8.67 0.54 9.95
CA GLY A 136 7.47 -0.03 10.55
C GLY A 136 7.41 -1.55 10.41
N ALA A 137 7.66 -2.29 11.51
CA ALA A 137 7.61 -3.76 11.56
C ALA A 137 6.21 -4.29 11.89
N GLY A 138 5.17 -3.63 11.36
CA GLY A 138 3.77 -3.95 11.62
C GLY A 138 3.13 -4.86 10.57
N LYS A 139 1.79 -4.95 10.65
CA LYS A 139 0.95 -5.81 9.80
C LYS A 139 1.15 -5.59 8.29
N GLN A 140 1.51 -4.36 7.86
CA GLN A 140 1.65 -4.02 6.45
C GLN A 140 3.02 -4.41 5.86
N ALA A 141 4.06 -4.49 6.69
CA ALA A 141 5.42 -4.73 6.25
C ALA A 141 5.61 -6.02 5.42
N PRO A 142 5.05 -7.19 5.79
CA PRO A 142 5.19 -8.42 4.99
C PRO A 142 4.66 -8.26 3.56
N PHE A 143 3.54 -7.56 3.39
CA PHE A 143 2.92 -7.34 2.07
C PHE A 143 3.75 -6.40 1.19
N GLN A 144 4.38 -5.38 1.78
CA GLN A 144 5.31 -4.49 1.09
C GLN A 144 6.55 -5.25 0.61
N ILE A 145 7.14 -6.04 1.48
CA ILE A 145 8.32 -6.85 1.16
C ILE A 145 7.96 -7.87 0.07
N ALA A 146 6.89 -8.64 0.25
CA ALA A 146 6.43 -9.66 -0.69
C ALA A 146 6.25 -9.08 -2.10
N ALA A 147 5.48 -8.00 -2.22
CA ALA A 147 5.21 -7.36 -3.50
C ALA A 147 6.48 -6.75 -4.13
N THR A 148 7.36 -6.16 -3.29
CA THR A 148 8.61 -5.55 -3.79
C THR A 148 9.57 -6.62 -4.30
N LEU A 149 9.76 -7.73 -3.60
CA LEU A 149 10.64 -8.81 -4.05
C LEU A 149 10.13 -9.47 -5.34
N LEU A 150 8.81 -9.57 -5.54
CA LEU A 150 8.22 -10.06 -6.80
C LEU A 150 8.50 -9.16 -7.99
N LEU A 151 8.54 -7.84 -7.82
CA LEU A 151 8.83 -6.87 -8.88
C LEU A 151 10.32 -6.59 -9.05
N ARG A 152 11.09 -6.67 -7.97
CA ARG A 152 12.51 -6.32 -7.90
C ARG A 152 13.33 -7.49 -7.34
N PRO A 153 13.47 -8.60 -8.09
CA PRO A 153 14.17 -9.80 -7.63
C PRO A 153 15.69 -9.60 -7.42
N ALA A 154 16.23 -8.45 -7.83
CA ALA A 154 17.62 -8.08 -7.56
C ALA A 154 17.85 -7.57 -6.13
N ILE A 155 16.79 -7.30 -5.35
CA ILE A 155 16.91 -6.91 -3.95
C ILE A 155 17.37 -8.12 -3.14
N ASP A 156 18.52 -7.98 -2.51
CA ASP A 156 19.18 -9.02 -1.73
C ASP A 156 19.39 -8.64 -0.24
N LYS A 157 19.02 -7.39 0.13
CA LYS A 157 19.08 -6.93 1.52
C LYS A 157 17.85 -6.11 1.88
N VAL A 158 17.26 -6.41 3.05
CA VAL A 158 16.11 -5.69 3.58
C VAL A 158 16.39 -5.27 5.02
N TYR A 159 16.47 -3.97 5.26
CA TYR A 159 16.55 -3.39 6.59
C TYR A 159 15.13 -3.16 7.15
N ILE A 160 14.91 -3.53 8.40
CA ILE A 160 13.63 -3.37 9.09
C ILE A 160 13.84 -2.52 10.34
N ALA A 161 13.07 -1.46 10.48
CA ALA A 161 13.09 -0.61 11.65
C ALA A 161 11.70 -0.47 12.28
N ASP A 162 11.65 -0.48 13.59
CA ASP A 162 10.51 -0.02 14.38
C ASP A 162 11.04 0.92 15.49
N PRO A 163 11.04 2.24 15.25
CA PRO A 163 11.63 3.19 16.21
C PRO A 163 10.91 3.23 17.55
N MET A 164 9.64 2.83 17.60
CA MET A 164 8.87 2.79 18.84
C MET A 164 9.12 1.50 19.63
N PHE A 165 9.32 0.39 18.93
CA PHE A 165 9.51 -0.93 19.52
C PHE A 165 10.65 -1.67 18.80
N PRO A 166 11.94 -1.36 19.10
CA PRO A 166 13.09 -1.94 18.38
C PRO A 166 13.12 -3.48 18.40
N ASP A 167 12.64 -4.11 19.48
CA ASP A 167 12.56 -5.57 19.60
C ASP A 167 11.63 -6.18 18.56
N ASN A 168 10.58 -5.45 18.13
CA ASN A 168 9.71 -5.90 17.03
C ASN A 168 10.48 -6.03 15.73
N ALA A 169 11.39 -5.11 15.44
CA ALA A 169 12.22 -5.18 14.24
C ALA A 169 13.14 -6.39 14.25
N VAL A 170 13.72 -6.72 15.41
CA VAL A 170 14.56 -7.93 15.59
C VAL A 170 13.75 -9.20 15.36
N GLN A 171 12.60 -9.31 16.02
CA GLN A 171 11.72 -10.47 15.86
C GLN A 171 11.19 -10.59 14.43
N PHE A 172 10.78 -9.48 13.84
CA PHE A 172 10.29 -9.45 12.47
C PHE A 172 11.36 -9.92 11.48
N ALA A 173 12.58 -9.39 11.56
CA ALA A 173 13.70 -9.79 10.70
C ALA A 173 14.00 -11.28 10.80
N ALA A 174 13.90 -11.88 11.99
CA ALA A 174 14.14 -13.29 12.21
C ALA A 174 13.09 -14.22 11.60
N HIS A 175 11.84 -13.74 11.39
CA HIS A 175 10.72 -14.60 10.97
C HIS A 175 10.19 -14.29 9.58
N ILE A 176 10.53 -13.14 8.99
CA ILE A 176 9.91 -12.69 7.74
C ILE A 176 10.18 -13.63 6.55
N ALA A 177 11.37 -14.23 6.45
CA ALA A 177 11.67 -15.16 5.37
C ALA A 177 10.70 -16.37 5.36
N GLN A 178 10.43 -16.94 6.53
CA GLN A 178 9.46 -18.03 6.68
C GLN A 178 8.05 -17.56 6.35
N GLN A 179 7.64 -16.37 6.83
CA GLN A 179 6.33 -15.81 6.54
C GLN A 179 6.13 -15.55 5.04
N LEU A 180 7.16 -15.09 4.32
CA LEU A 180 7.11 -14.89 2.87
C LEU A 180 6.86 -16.21 2.12
N SER A 181 7.50 -17.29 2.58
CA SER A 181 7.25 -18.62 2.03
C SER A 181 5.84 -19.11 2.31
N ASP A 182 5.38 -19.04 3.57
CA ASP A 182 4.10 -19.60 4.01
C ASP A 182 2.90 -18.83 3.48
N ASP A 183 2.95 -17.49 3.51
CA ASP A 183 1.81 -16.64 3.16
C ASP A 183 1.76 -16.27 1.66
N PHE A 184 2.91 -16.25 0.97
CA PHE A 184 3.01 -15.73 -0.40
C PHE A 184 3.69 -16.70 -1.38
N GLY A 185 4.24 -17.81 -0.90
CA GLY A 185 4.98 -18.76 -1.73
C GLY A 185 6.28 -18.19 -2.32
N ILE A 186 6.91 -17.22 -1.63
CA ILE A 186 8.12 -16.54 -2.09
C ILE A 186 9.34 -17.18 -1.43
N ASP A 187 10.26 -17.69 -2.24
CA ASP A 187 11.60 -18.09 -1.76
C ASP A 187 12.46 -16.83 -1.57
N ALA A 188 12.75 -16.52 -0.33
CA ALA A 188 13.59 -15.41 0.08
C ALA A 188 14.97 -15.85 0.60
N SER A 189 15.43 -17.07 0.28
CA SER A 189 16.71 -17.63 0.75
C SER A 189 17.93 -16.80 0.31
N GLY A 190 17.82 -16.05 -0.76
CA GLY A 190 18.87 -15.14 -1.25
C GLY A 190 18.79 -13.72 -0.68
N VAL A 191 17.89 -13.45 0.27
CA VAL A 191 17.68 -12.11 0.83
C VAL A 191 18.10 -12.07 2.29
N GLU A 192 18.95 -11.10 2.65
CA GLU A 192 19.37 -10.85 4.02
C GLU A 192 18.38 -9.89 4.69
N PHE A 193 17.77 -10.31 5.81
CA PHE A 193 16.85 -9.49 6.60
C PHE A 193 17.53 -9.03 7.88
N LEU A 194 17.67 -7.71 8.07
CA LEU A 194 18.43 -7.12 9.17
C LEU A 194 17.58 -6.14 9.99
N PRO A 195 17.61 -6.21 11.32
CA PRO A 195 17.03 -5.14 12.13
C PRO A 195 17.91 -3.88 12.02
N ALA A 196 17.29 -2.75 11.67
CA ALA A 196 17.97 -1.46 11.56
C ALA A 196 17.94 -0.73 12.90
N LEU A 197 18.94 -1.01 13.75
CA LEU A 197 19.11 -0.35 15.06
C LEU A 197 19.73 1.04 14.92
N ASP A 198 20.56 1.26 13.90
CA ASP A 198 21.05 2.58 13.48
C ASP A 198 20.30 3.00 12.20
N LEU A 199 19.31 3.88 12.39
CA LEU A 199 18.44 4.34 11.29
C LEU A 199 19.25 5.11 10.23
N ALA A 200 20.21 5.94 10.65
CA ALA A 200 20.98 6.78 9.71
C ALA A 200 21.88 5.93 8.82
N ALA A 201 22.55 4.94 9.41
CA ALA A 201 23.38 4.00 8.66
C ALA A 201 22.56 3.15 7.69
N ALA A 202 21.43 2.58 8.16
CA ALA A 202 20.57 1.74 7.33
C ALA A 202 19.91 2.52 6.18
N VAL A 203 19.44 3.75 6.43
CA VAL A 203 18.91 4.64 5.39
C VAL A 203 20.02 5.00 4.38
N GLY A 204 21.23 5.26 4.85
CA GLY A 204 22.39 5.60 3.99
C GLY A 204 22.82 4.46 3.07
N ASP A 205 22.63 3.20 3.48
CA ASP A 205 22.94 1.99 2.70
C ASP A 205 21.78 1.54 1.80
N SER A 206 20.62 2.18 1.88
CA SER A 206 19.41 1.74 1.17
C SER A 206 19.20 2.47 -0.14
N ASP A 207 18.75 1.74 -1.16
CA ASP A 207 18.38 2.25 -2.48
C ASP A 207 16.91 2.63 -2.57
N ALA A 208 16.07 1.96 -1.78
CA ALA A 208 14.64 2.21 -1.71
C ALA A 208 14.17 2.19 -0.25
N ILE A 209 13.24 3.08 0.09
CA ILE A 209 12.68 3.22 1.43
C ILE A 209 11.16 3.14 1.32
N ILE A 210 10.55 2.27 2.14
CA ILE A 210 9.10 2.19 2.30
C ILE A 210 8.75 2.52 3.75
N THR A 211 7.87 3.50 3.96
CA THR A 211 7.37 3.85 5.29
C THR A 211 5.94 3.33 5.46
N VAL A 212 5.72 2.51 6.48
CA VAL A 212 4.41 1.91 6.82
C VAL A 212 4.10 2.05 8.31
N THR A 213 4.31 3.26 8.82
CA THR A 213 4.13 3.64 10.21
C THR A 213 2.98 4.65 10.36
N PRO A 214 2.21 4.62 11.45
CA PRO A 214 1.17 5.62 11.73
C PRO A 214 1.74 6.94 12.27
N SER A 215 3.06 7.12 12.30
CA SER A 215 3.69 8.34 12.84
C SER A 215 3.25 9.57 12.06
N ARG A 216 2.79 10.60 12.78
CA ARG A 216 2.51 11.93 12.23
C ARG A 216 3.70 12.89 12.38
N LYS A 217 4.83 12.42 12.93
CA LYS A 217 6.06 13.21 13.03
C LYS A 217 7.01 12.79 11.91
N PRO A 218 7.69 13.75 11.24
CA PRO A 218 8.69 13.42 10.23
C PRO A 218 9.78 12.53 10.82
N ILE A 219 10.00 11.36 10.21
CA ILE A 219 11.08 10.44 10.58
C ILE A 219 12.22 10.57 9.58
N ILE A 220 11.91 10.81 8.30
CA ILE A 220 12.87 11.05 7.23
C ILE A 220 12.98 12.54 6.98
N GLN A 221 14.21 13.08 6.89
CA GLN A 221 14.42 14.52 6.84
C GLN A 221 14.34 15.11 5.42
N LYS A 222 13.80 16.33 5.32
CA LYS A 222 13.46 17.09 4.11
C LYS A 222 14.57 17.23 3.05
N ALA A 223 15.84 17.27 3.45
CA ALA A 223 16.95 17.58 2.54
C ALA A 223 17.16 16.56 1.40
N TRP A 224 16.39 15.45 1.41
CA TRP A 224 16.59 14.29 0.55
C TRP A 224 15.54 14.14 -0.56
N LEU A 225 14.60 15.11 -0.73
CA LEU A 225 13.30 14.85 -1.32
C LEU A 225 12.93 15.75 -2.53
N LYS A 226 13.16 15.30 -3.77
CA LYS A 226 12.50 15.73 -5.04
C LYS A 226 12.94 14.82 -6.18
N PRO A 227 12.08 14.42 -7.18
CA PRO A 227 10.67 14.80 -7.43
C PRO A 227 9.63 13.99 -6.68
N PHE A 228 8.39 14.51 -6.59
CA PHE A 228 7.25 13.90 -5.89
C PHE A 228 6.23 13.31 -6.85
N TYR A 229 5.70 12.11 -6.52
CA TYR A 229 4.61 11.44 -7.22
C TYR A 229 3.51 11.05 -6.23
N ALA A 230 2.27 11.00 -6.72
CA ALA A 230 1.09 10.68 -5.91
C ALA A 230 0.32 9.48 -6.49
N ASP A 231 -0.42 8.75 -5.66
CA ASP A 231 -1.45 7.82 -6.15
C ASP A 231 -2.70 8.58 -6.62
N ASP A 232 -3.04 9.66 -5.91
CA ASP A 232 -4.06 10.63 -6.28
C ASP A 232 -3.68 12.01 -5.75
N ARG A 233 -3.44 12.98 -6.64
CA ARG A 233 -3.01 14.33 -6.26
C ARG A 233 -4.04 15.01 -5.34
N ALA A 234 -5.32 14.90 -5.65
CA ALA A 234 -6.37 15.56 -4.87
C ALA A 234 -6.49 14.98 -3.45
N GLN A 235 -6.15 13.72 -3.27
CA GLN A 235 -6.14 13.06 -1.97
C GLN A 235 -4.85 13.35 -1.19
N CYS A 236 -3.67 13.25 -1.82
CA CYS A 236 -2.37 13.48 -1.18
C CYS A 236 -2.18 14.90 -0.64
N ILE A 237 -2.82 15.93 -1.22
CA ILE A 237 -2.80 17.29 -0.67
C ILE A 237 -3.65 17.46 0.60
N ARG A 238 -4.48 16.49 0.96
CA ARG A 238 -5.41 16.53 2.10
C ARG A 238 -5.09 15.52 3.19
N VAL A 239 -4.48 14.41 2.83
CA VAL A 239 -4.08 13.32 3.73
C VAL A 239 -2.78 12.72 3.21
N GLY A 240 -1.98 12.09 4.07
CA GLY A 240 -0.73 11.45 3.70
C GLY A 240 0.50 12.27 4.05
N GLU A 241 1.63 11.91 3.45
CA GLU A 241 2.93 12.50 3.76
C GLU A 241 3.08 13.94 3.23
N MET A 242 2.36 14.30 2.16
CA MET A 242 2.44 15.61 1.54
C MET A 242 1.53 16.65 2.20
N GLU A 243 0.51 16.23 2.97
CA GLU A 243 -0.48 17.11 3.61
C GLU A 243 0.16 18.19 4.49
N LEU A 244 0.97 17.78 5.46
CA LEU A 244 1.59 18.70 6.42
C LEU A 244 2.60 19.64 5.75
N PRO A 245 3.54 19.17 4.91
CA PRO A 245 4.45 20.06 4.17
C PRO A 245 3.72 21.09 3.28
N ILE A 246 2.61 20.73 2.66
CA ILE A 246 1.79 21.66 1.86
C ILE A 246 1.11 22.69 2.76
N LYS A 247 0.47 22.26 3.85
CA LYS A 247 -0.17 23.16 4.82
C LYS A 247 0.82 24.16 5.45
N GLN A 248 2.06 23.74 5.63
CA GLN A 248 3.15 24.58 6.18
C GLN A 248 3.85 25.44 5.13
N GLY A 249 3.46 25.36 3.87
CA GLY A 249 4.08 26.12 2.77
C GLY A 249 5.51 25.68 2.44
N VAL A 250 5.90 24.47 2.85
CA VAL A 250 7.23 23.90 2.58
C VAL A 250 7.35 23.39 1.15
N ILE A 251 6.27 22.83 0.64
CA ILE A 251 6.04 22.45 -0.76
C ILE A 251 4.65 22.93 -1.17
N SER A 252 4.38 22.97 -2.47
CA SER A 252 3.06 23.27 -3.04
C SER A 252 2.47 22.04 -3.72
N ALA A 253 1.17 22.08 -4.02
CA ALA A 253 0.53 21.05 -4.84
C ALA A 253 1.15 20.94 -6.24
N ASP A 254 1.73 22.05 -6.76
CA ASP A 254 2.38 22.09 -8.07
C ASP A 254 3.74 21.41 -8.08
N ASP A 255 4.35 21.16 -6.92
CA ASP A 255 5.58 20.37 -6.81
C ASP A 255 5.34 18.87 -7.07
N ILE A 256 4.09 18.40 -7.09
CA ILE A 256 3.75 17.02 -7.44
C ILE A 256 3.92 16.86 -8.96
N THR A 257 4.91 16.10 -9.36
CA THR A 257 5.27 15.87 -10.78
C THR A 257 4.16 15.17 -11.56
N GLY A 258 3.48 14.21 -10.93
CA GLY A 258 2.36 13.49 -11.55
C GLY A 258 1.80 12.40 -10.66
N GLU A 259 0.78 11.72 -11.14
CA GLU A 259 0.24 10.53 -10.52
C GLU A 259 0.93 9.27 -11.07
N ILE A 260 0.95 8.20 -10.27
CA ILE A 260 1.58 6.93 -10.67
C ILE A 260 0.95 6.33 -11.94
N GLY A 261 -0.35 6.56 -12.14
CA GLY A 261 -1.07 6.15 -13.35
C GLY A 261 -0.56 6.89 -14.61
N ASP A 262 -0.25 8.17 -14.49
CA ASP A 262 0.33 8.95 -15.58
C ASP A 262 1.75 8.51 -15.92
N LEU A 263 2.50 8.07 -14.91
CA LEU A 263 3.82 7.48 -15.10
C LEU A 263 3.73 6.13 -15.83
N ILE A 264 2.76 5.27 -15.48
CA ILE A 264 2.51 3.98 -16.16
C ILE A 264 2.11 4.20 -17.62
N ASP A 265 1.30 5.22 -17.90
CA ASP A 265 0.88 5.59 -19.28
C ASP A 265 1.93 6.43 -20.05
N GLY A 266 3.08 6.74 -19.44
CA GLY A 266 4.15 7.52 -20.07
C GLY A 266 3.81 9.00 -20.27
N LYS A 267 2.81 9.55 -19.58
CA LYS A 267 2.40 10.97 -19.70
C LYS A 267 3.32 11.91 -18.92
N VAL A 268 3.98 11.40 -17.88
CA VAL A 268 4.97 12.14 -17.09
C VAL A 268 6.26 11.35 -17.02
N PRO A 269 7.42 12.03 -16.94
CA PRO A 269 8.70 11.35 -16.77
C PRO A 269 8.78 10.73 -15.40
N GLY A 270 9.43 9.55 -15.30
CA GLY A 270 9.86 8.97 -14.04
C GLY A 270 11.20 9.54 -13.59
N ARG A 271 12.01 8.70 -12.97
CA ARG A 271 13.40 9.03 -12.63
C ARG A 271 14.19 9.41 -13.91
N THR A 272 14.85 10.54 -13.90
CA THR A 272 15.64 11.05 -15.01
C THR A 272 17.16 11.04 -14.75
N SER A 273 17.57 10.77 -13.49
CA SER A 273 18.97 10.68 -13.08
C SER A 273 19.12 9.74 -11.88
N ASP A 274 20.26 9.03 -11.81
CA ASP A 274 20.60 8.17 -10.67
C ASP A 274 20.85 8.93 -9.37
N THR A 275 21.15 10.23 -9.47
CA THR A 275 21.35 11.12 -8.31
C THR A 275 20.04 11.69 -7.74
N GLN A 276 18.90 11.49 -8.41
CA GLN A 276 17.61 11.93 -7.89
C GLN A 276 17.15 11.05 -6.73
N THR A 277 16.47 11.66 -5.75
CA THR A 277 15.66 10.97 -4.77
C THR A 277 14.19 11.15 -5.16
N THR A 278 13.52 10.10 -5.56
CA THR A 278 12.10 10.12 -5.95
C THR A 278 11.23 9.73 -4.77
N ILE A 279 10.04 10.34 -4.64
CA ILE A 279 9.07 10.02 -3.59
C ILE A 279 7.75 9.67 -4.22
N PHE A 280 7.11 8.67 -3.67
CA PHE A 280 5.75 8.26 -4.00
C PHE A 280 4.90 8.23 -2.73
N ASP A 281 3.88 9.10 -2.66
CA ASP A 281 2.87 9.10 -1.60
C ASP A 281 1.65 8.29 -2.04
N ALA A 282 1.36 7.22 -1.29
CA ALA A 282 0.25 6.31 -1.54
C ALA A 282 -0.75 6.37 -0.38
N THR A 283 -1.75 7.22 -0.52
CA THR A 283 -2.80 7.44 0.49
C THR A 283 -3.88 6.38 0.47
N GLY A 284 -3.91 5.57 -0.59
CA GLY A 284 -4.80 4.42 -0.76
C GLY A 284 -6.15 4.78 -1.37
N LEU A 285 -6.43 4.17 -2.51
CA LEU A 285 -7.65 4.36 -3.30
C LEU A 285 -8.52 3.11 -3.26
N TYR A 286 -9.84 3.27 -3.13
CA TYR A 286 -10.77 2.14 -3.14
C TYR A 286 -10.73 1.35 -4.46
N ILE A 287 -10.46 2.00 -5.57
CA ILE A 287 -10.32 1.32 -6.87
C ILE A 287 -9.22 0.24 -6.86
N LEU A 288 -8.21 0.37 -6.02
CA LEU A 288 -7.18 -0.67 -5.83
C LEU A 288 -7.70 -1.86 -5.01
N ASP A 289 -8.65 -1.62 -4.11
CA ASP A 289 -9.34 -2.68 -3.39
C ASP A 289 -10.24 -3.47 -4.35
N LEU A 290 -10.91 -2.79 -5.30
CA LEU A 290 -11.66 -3.46 -6.38
C LEU A 290 -10.74 -4.32 -7.27
N ALA A 291 -9.54 -3.85 -7.58
CA ALA A 291 -8.53 -4.61 -8.31
C ALA A 291 -8.19 -5.94 -7.60
N ALA A 292 -7.87 -5.85 -6.32
CA ALA A 292 -7.55 -7.05 -5.52
C ALA A 292 -8.76 -7.96 -5.29
N ALA A 293 -9.96 -7.37 -5.08
CA ALA A 293 -11.20 -8.14 -4.95
C ALA A 293 -11.55 -8.89 -6.23
N LYS A 294 -11.29 -8.29 -7.40
CA LYS A 294 -11.48 -8.96 -8.69
C LYS A 294 -10.66 -10.26 -8.76
N VAL A 295 -9.40 -10.23 -8.35
CA VAL A 295 -8.56 -11.44 -8.28
C VAL A 295 -9.19 -12.52 -7.41
N ALA A 296 -9.72 -12.14 -6.24
CA ALA A 296 -10.38 -13.09 -5.34
C ALA A 296 -11.68 -13.64 -5.93
N ILE A 297 -12.49 -12.80 -6.60
CA ILE A 297 -13.76 -13.20 -7.24
C ILE A 297 -13.50 -14.15 -8.42
N ASP A 298 -12.51 -13.84 -9.26
CA ASP A 298 -12.21 -14.63 -10.46
C ASP A 298 -11.67 -16.03 -10.12
N ARG A 299 -11.22 -16.26 -8.88
CA ARG A 299 -10.61 -17.52 -8.41
C ARG A 299 -11.47 -18.32 -7.44
N ALA A 300 -12.53 -17.73 -6.89
CA ALA A 300 -13.44 -18.39 -5.94
C ALA A 300 -14.55 -19.14 -6.66
#